data_ae47488a638f845da266517cc7c1bb0f
#
_entry.id   ae47488a638f845da266517cc7c1bb0f
#
_cell.length_a   1.000
_cell.length_b   1.000
_cell.length_c   1.000
_cell.angle_alpha   90.00
_cell.angle_beta   90.00
_cell.angle_gamma   90.00
#
_symmetry.space_group_name_H-M   'P 1'
#
loop_
_entity.id
_entity.type
_entity.pdbx_description
1 polymer ?
#
loop_
_entity_poly.entity_id
_entity_poly.type
_entity_poly.pdbx_seq_one_letter_code
_entity_poly.pdbx_strand_id
1 'polypeptide(L)'
;LSGGDNDDGEGDEHQEDRRPEVGQARDQVLDLADKYSDPRVFERACSLAWTQTQVQLHHLGIGTEEAQLFQRLANAVLYSDASLRPSSETLGQSTVERTALWAHGISGDLPIVLACIDKAEDVDTARQLLRAHEYWRIKQLSADVIILNEKPASYEQDLQGSLEALVGGSRLRLVPDIA
;
A
#
# COMPACT_ATOMS: atom_id res chain seq x y z
N LEU A 1 -62.74 -21.26 -37.74
CA LEU A 1 -62.37 -22.34 -36.83
C LEU A 1 -61.16 -21.92 -36.07
N SER A 2 -61.43 -21.63 -34.81
CA SER A 2 -60.66 -21.97 -33.60
C SER A 2 -59.27 -21.35 -33.51
N GLY A 3 -58.94 -20.41 -32.70
CA GLY A 3 -59.20 -20.36 -31.25
C GLY A 3 -57.93 -20.74 -30.56
N GLY A 4 -57.37 -19.85 -29.76
CA GLY A 4 -56.24 -20.16 -28.93
C GLY A 4 -55.50 -18.91 -28.50
N ASP A 5 -56.11 -18.12 -27.64
CA ASP A 5 -55.42 -17.21 -26.74
C ASP A 5 -54.53 -18.04 -25.82
N ASN A 6 -53.26 -17.71 -25.73
CA ASN A 6 -52.43 -17.97 -24.57
C ASN A 6 -51.77 -16.65 -24.15
N ASP A 7 -52.46 -16.02 -23.24
CA ASP A 7 -51.96 -15.01 -22.32
C ASP A 7 -51.12 -15.74 -21.25
N ASP A 8 -49.82 -15.77 -21.42
CA ASP A 8 -48.92 -16.20 -20.39
C ASP A 8 -48.35 -14.96 -19.71
N GLY A 9 -49.01 -14.57 -18.63
CA GLY A 9 -48.55 -13.60 -17.68
C GLY A 9 -47.27 -14.06 -17.01
N GLU A 10 -46.12 -13.58 -17.47
CA GLU A 10 -44.91 -13.49 -16.70
C GLU A 10 -44.88 -12.18 -15.93
N GLY A 11 -45.61 -12.20 -14.83
CA GLY A 11 -45.59 -11.15 -13.82
C GLY A 11 -44.86 -11.57 -12.59
N ASP A 12 -43.86 -10.79 -12.23
CA ASP A 12 -43.61 -10.41 -10.85
C ASP A 12 -42.96 -11.45 -9.88
N GLU A 13 -41.87 -12.07 -10.25
CA GLU A 13 -41.09 -12.87 -9.28
C GLU A 13 -39.72 -12.28 -8.86
N HIS A 14 -39.38 -11.03 -9.20
CA HIS A 14 -38.07 -10.48 -8.88
C HIS A 14 -38.00 -9.40 -7.78
N GLN A 15 -39.06 -9.21 -7.01
CA GLN A 15 -39.11 -8.10 -6.04
C GLN A 15 -39.11 -8.51 -4.55
N GLU A 16 -39.21 -9.79 -4.22
CA GLU A 16 -39.30 -10.24 -2.83
C GLU A 16 -37.96 -10.61 -2.14
N ASP A 17 -36.85 -10.77 -2.88
CA ASP A 17 -35.59 -11.27 -2.33
C ASP A 17 -34.64 -10.19 -1.78
N ARG A 18 -34.95 -8.92 -1.95
CA ARG A 18 -34.09 -7.82 -1.47
C ARG A 18 -34.41 -7.27 -0.08
N ARG A 19 -35.59 -7.54 0.44
CA ARG A 19 -36.02 -7.00 1.75
C ARG A 19 -35.40 -7.66 2.97
N PRO A 20 -35.13 -8.99 3.02
CA PRO A 20 -34.47 -9.61 4.16
C PRO A 20 -33.01 -9.16 4.31
N GLU A 21 -32.29 -8.94 3.20
CA GLU A 21 -30.88 -8.50 3.26
C GLU A 21 -30.73 -7.09 3.83
N VAL A 22 -31.61 -6.18 3.48
CA VAL A 22 -31.61 -4.80 4.00
C VAL A 22 -31.94 -4.77 5.49
N GLY A 23 -32.89 -5.57 5.93
CA GLY A 23 -33.25 -5.75 7.34
C GLY A 23 -32.07 -6.28 8.15
N GLN A 24 -31.45 -7.34 7.67
CA GLN A 24 -30.31 -8.00 8.31
C GLN A 24 -29.08 -7.06 8.37
N ALA A 25 -28.80 -6.31 7.32
CA ALA A 25 -27.73 -5.32 7.30
C ALA A 25 -27.99 -4.19 8.31
N ARG A 26 -29.24 -3.74 8.44
CA ARG A 26 -29.62 -2.73 9.43
C ARG A 26 -29.42 -3.23 10.87
N ASP A 27 -29.87 -4.44 11.16
CA ASP A 27 -29.73 -5.04 12.49
C ASP A 27 -28.26 -5.22 12.85
N GLN A 28 -27.42 -5.65 11.91
CA GLN A 28 -25.95 -5.73 12.10
C GLN A 28 -25.33 -4.37 12.42
N VAL A 29 -25.76 -3.30 11.74
CA VAL A 29 -25.27 -1.94 12.00
C VAL A 29 -25.68 -1.46 13.37
N LEU A 30 -26.93 -1.74 13.80
CA LEU A 30 -27.40 -1.36 15.14
C LEU A 30 -26.68 -2.13 16.23
N ASP A 31 -26.45 -3.43 16.06
CA ASP A 31 -25.67 -4.26 16.97
C ASP A 31 -24.22 -3.75 17.12
N LEU A 32 -23.61 -3.35 16.00
CA LEU A 32 -22.28 -2.75 16.01
C LEU A 32 -22.29 -1.39 16.71
N ALA A 33 -23.28 -0.54 16.46
CA ALA A 33 -23.41 0.75 17.12
C ALA A 33 -23.55 0.58 18.63
N ASP A 34 -24.42 -0.33 19.09
CA ASP A 34 -24.62 -0.61 20.51
C ASP A 34 -23.35 -1.18 21.14
N LYS A 35 -22.70 -2.13 20.46
CA LYS A 35 -21.44 -2.72 20.93
C LYS A 35 -20.34 -1.67 21.13
N TYR A 36 -20.18 -0.74 20.19
CA TYR A 36 -19.12 0.28 20.24
C TYR A 36 -19.52 1.56 20.99
N SER A 37 -20.76 1.66 21.48
CA SER A 37 -21.20 2.73 22.39
C SER A 37 -20.75 2.52 23.84
N ASP A 38 -20.32 1.29 24.21
CA ASP A 38 -19.76 1.02 25.54
C ASP A 38 -18.29 1.50 25.62
N PRO A 39 -17.96 2.47 26.51
CA PRO A 39 -16.59 2.94 26.69
C PRO A 39 -15.59 1.82 27.02
N ARG A 40 -16.00 0.76 27.69
CA ARG A 40 -15.15 -0.38 28.03
C ARG A 40 -14.71 -1.17 26.80
N VAL A 41 -15.55 -1.23 25.78
CA VAL A 41 -15.21 -1.88 24.50
C VAL A 41 -14.12 -1.07 23.78
N PHE A 42 -14.24 0.25 23.81
CA PHE A 42 -13.24 1.16 23.26
C PHE A 42 -11.88 1.02 23.99
N GLU A 43 -11.87 1.08 25.31
CA GLU A 43 -10.65 0.90 26.12
C GLU A 43 -9.98 -0.45 25.84
N ARG A 44 -10.77 -1.52 25.76
CA ARG A 44 -10.26 -2.86 25.40
C ARG A 44 -9.68 -2.88 24.00
N ALA A 45 -10.34 -2.28 23.02
CA ALA A 45 -9.85 -2.21 21.65
C ALA A 45 -8.53 -1.44 21.58
N CYS A 46 -8.40 -0.32 22.28
CA CYS A 46 -7.15 0.45 22.38
C CYS A 46 -6.02 -0.37 23.00
N SER A 47 -6.30 -1.08 24.11
CA SER A 47 -5.31 -1.93 24.78
C SER A 47 -4.84 -3.07 23.89
N LEU A 48 -5.76 -3.71 23.16
CA LEU A 48 -5.43 -4.78 22.21
C LEU A 48 -4.60 -4.24 21.04
N ALA A 49 -4.99 -3.10 20.47
CA ALA A 49 -4.26 -2.47 19.37
C ALA A 49 -2.84 -2.07 19.78
N TRP A 50 -2.69 -1.55 21.00
CA TRP A 50 -1.38 -1.21 21.56
C TRP A 50 -0.50 -2.47 21.72
N THR A 51 -1.04 -3.52 22.35
CA THR A 51 -0.33 -4.79 22.57
C THR A 51 0.06 -5.42 21.23
N GLN A 52 -0.87 -5.46 20.27
CA GLN A 52 -0.58 -5.98 18.93
C GLN A 52 0.53 -5.18 18.24
N THR A 53 0.53 -3.85 18.40
CA THR A 53 1.58 -3.00 17.84
C THR A 53 2.94 -3.33 18.46
N GLN A 54 3.04 -3.51 19.77
CA GLN A 54 4.28 -3.89 20.42
C GLN A 54 4.81 -5.25 19.94
N VAL A 55 3.93 -6.23 19.81
CA VAL A 55 4.29 -7.56 19.27
C VAL A 55 4.79 -7.44 17.83
N GLN A 56 4.13 -6.66 16.98
CA GLN A 56 4.54 -6.44 15.60
C GLN A 56 5.92 -5.78 15.50
N LEU A 57 6.16 -4.72 16.29
CA LEU A 57 7.45 -4.03 16.32
C LEU A 57 8.57 -4.96 16.79
N HIS A 58 8.31 -5.74 17.85
CA HIS A 58 9.27 -6.72 18.36
C HIS A 58 9.58 -7.80 17.30
N HIS A 59 8.58 -8.30 16.62
CA HIS A 59 8.76 -9.32 15.57
C HIS A 59 9.60 -8.80 14.39
N LEU A 60 9.45 -7.53 14.04
CA LEU A 60 10.25 -6.87 13.00
C LEU A 60 11.63 -6.40 13.51
N GLY A 61 11.89 -6.48 14.81
CA GLY A 61 13.09 -5.90 15.42
C GLY A 61 13.19 -4.39 15.24
N ILE A 62 12.04 -3.69 15.24
CA ILE A 62 11.95 -2.24 15.04
C ILE A 62 11.85 -1.56 16.41
N GLY A 63 12.78 -0.64 16.67
CA GLY A 63 12.77 0.20 17.87
C GLY A 63 11.78 1.36 17.76
N THR A 64 11.51 2.02 18.89
CA THR A 64 10.54 3.13 18.97
C THR A 64 10.93 4.30 18.06
N GLU A 65 12.19 4.69 18.03
CA GLU A 65 12.70 5.79 17.20
C GLU A 65 12.56 5.48 15.71
N GLU A 66 12.89 4.25 15.33
CA GLU A 66 12.77 3.76 13.96
C GLU A 66 11.29 3.72 13.54
N ALA A 67 10.39 3.25 14.41
CA ALA A 67 8.95 3.25 14.15
C ALA A 67 8.42 4.68 13.94
N GLN A 68 8.88 5.65 14.72
CA GLN A 68 8.51 7.06 14.56
C GLN A 68 9.02 7.63 13.21
N LEU A 69 10.23 7.27 12.80
CA LEU A 69 10.76 7.64 11.49
C LEU A 69 9.89 7.08 10.37
N PHE A 70 9.53 5.79 10.45
CA PHE A 70 8.72 5.14 9.45
C PHE A 70 7.29 5.71 9.36
N GLN A 71 6.73 6.15 10.48
CA GLN A 71 5.45 6.87 10.51
C GLN A 71 5.56 8.25 9.85
N ARG A 72 6.65 8.98 10.08
CA ARG A 72 6.86 10.28 9.40
C ARG A 72 6.99 10.12 7.90
N LEU A 73 7.73 9.10 7.44
CA LEU A 73 7.83 8.78 6.01
C LEU A 73 6.46 8.36 5.44
N ALA A 74 5.68 7.56 6.18
CA ALA A 74 4.32 7.19 5.77
C ALA A 74 3.43 8.43 5.59
N ASN A 75 3.55 9.44 6.46
CA ASN A 75 2.78 10.67 6.33
C ASN A 75 3.12 11.42 5.02
N ALA A 76 4.39 11.45 4.62
CA ALA A 76 4.81 12.07 3.35
C ALA A 76 4.20 11.34 2.13
N VAL A 77 4.05 10.02 2.21
CA VAL A 77 3.40 9.20 1.17
C VAL A 77 1.89 9.46 1.13
N LEU A 78 1.23 9.42 2.29
CA LEU A 78 -0.22 9.56 2.41
C LEU A 78 -0.73 10.96 2.05
N TYR A 79 -0.01 11.99 2.49
CA TYR A 79 -0.41 13.39 2.34
C TYR A 79 0.33 14.12 1.21
N SER A 80 1.12 13.40 0.42
CA SER A 80 1.82 13.93 -0.77
C SER A 80 2.62 15.21 -0.45
N ASP A 81 3.60 15.10 0.43
CA ASP A 81 4.47 16.22 0.83
C ASP A 81 5.11 16.88 -0.40
N ALA A 82 4.80 18.17 -0.60
CA ALA A 82 5.25 18.92 -1.77
C ALA A 82 6.78 19.07 -1.80
N SER A 83 7.47 19.04 -0.66
CA SER A 83 8.93 19.14 -0.57
C SER A 83 9.66 17.92 -1.13
N LEU A 84 8.99 16.79 -1.19
CA LEU A 84 9.51 15.52 -1.70
C LEU A 84 9.04 15.22 -3.14
N ARG A 85 8.30 16.14 -3.76
CA ARG A 85 7.82 15.97 -5.14
C ARG A 85 8.68 16.76 -6.11
N PRO A 86 8.81 16.30 -7.36
CA PRO A 86 9.38 17.09 -8.44
C PRO A 86 8.63 18.41 -8.62
N SER A 87 9.32 19.44 -9.13
CA SER A 87 8.69 20.72 -9.44
C SER A 87 7.58 20.58 -10.48
N SER A 88 6.60 21.47 -10.46
CA SER A 88 5.53 21.50 -11.47
C SER A 88 6.08 21.60 -12.91
N GLU A 89 7.22 22.27 -13.08
CA GLU A 89 7.91 22.39 -14.35
C GLU A 89 8.45 21.02 -14.81
N THR A 90 9.13 20.28 -13.92
CA THR A 90 9.63 18.93 -14.20
C THR A 90 8.49 17.98 -14.55
N LEU A 91 7.39 18.06 -13.80
CA LEU A 91 6.20 17.22 -14.07
C LEU A 91 5.55 17.58 -15.41
N GLY A 92 5.52 18.87 -15.80
CA GLY A 92 4.98 19.32 -17.06
C GLY A 92 5.82 18.92 -18.29
N GLN A 93 7.12 18.66 -18.10
CA GLN A 93 8.02 18.20 -19.16
C GLN A 93 7.90 16.70 -19.42
N SER A 94 7.30 15.94 -18.53
CA SER A 94 7.12 14.52 -18.70
C SER A 94 6.08 14.25 -19.81
N THR A 95 6.55 13.67 -20.90
CA THR A 95 5.71 13.21 -22.03
C THR A 95 5.44 11.71 -21.96
N VAL A 96 5.98 11.05 -20.94
CA VAL A 96 5.92 9.59 -20.80
C VAL A 96 4.63 9.19 -20.09
N GLU A 97 3.89 8.30 -20.71
CA GLU A 97 2.66 7.75 -20.11
C GLU A 97 2.98 6.74 -19.00
N ARG A 98 2.02 6.54 -18.09
CA ARG A 98 2.11 5.55 -17.01
C ARG A 98 2.44 4.14 -17.51
N THR A 99 2.04 3.82 -18.73
CA THR A 99 2.32 2.53 -19.40
C THR A 99 3.80 2.22 -19.54
N ALA A 100 4.68 3.22 -19.58
CA ALA A 100 6.12 3.02 -19.63
C ALA A 100 6.66 2.35 -18.33
N LEU A 101 5.99 2.55 -17.20
CA LEU A 101 6.36 1.90 -15.94
C LEU A 101 6.17 0.39 -16.00
N TRP A 102 5.29 -0.10 -16.85
CA TRP A 102 5.00 -1.54 -16.98
C TRP A 102 6.20 -2.33 -17.52
N ALA A 103 7.04 -1.70 -18.34
CA ALA A 103 8.29 -2.31 -18.82
C ALA A 103 9.24 -2.64 -17.67
N HIS A 104 9.11 -1.93 -16.55
CA HIS A 104 9.89 -2.12 -15.32
C HIS A 104 9.13 -2.93 -14.25
N GLY A 105 7.94 -3.45 -14.60
CA GLY A 105 7.11 -4.22 -13.67
C GLY A 105 6.42 -3.37 -12.59
N ILE A 106 6.30 -2.07 -12.80
CA ILE A 106 5.65 -1.11 -11.90
C ILE A 106 4.25 -0.81 -12.44
N SER A 107 3.20 -1.04 -11.65
CA SER A 107 1.81 -0.81 -12.09
C SER A 107 1.48 0.67 -12.23
N GLY A 108 2.05 1.51 -11.37
CA GLY A 108 1.72 2.93 -11.25
C GLY A 108 0.35 3.20 -10.60
N ASP A 109 -0.26 2.20 -9.98
CA ASP A 109 -1.54 2.33 -9.26
C ASP A 109 -1.34 2.70 -7.79
N LEU A 110 -0.16 2.41 -7.25
CA LEU A 110 0.23 2.74 -5.89
C LEU A 110 1.10 4.00 -5.86
N PRO A 111 1.15 4.70 -4.72
CA PRO A 111 2.16 5.73 -4.50
C PRO A 111 3.56 5.15 -4.67
N ILE A 112 4.43 5.88 -5.37
CA ILE A 112 5.81 5.46 -5.62
C ILE A 112 6.75 6.27 -4.72
N VAL A 113 7.59 5.55 -3.98
CA VAL A 113 8.69 6.12 -3.21
C VAL A 113 9.98 5.79 -3.94
N LEU A 114 10.63 6.80 -4.51
CA LEU A 114 11.88 6.67 -5.23
C LEU A 114 13.05 7.07 -4.32
N ALA A 115 14.03 6.18 -4.22
CA ALA A 115 15.31 6.47 -3.58
C ALA A 115 16.44 6.34 -4.61
N CYS A 116 17.17 7.43 -4.82
CA CYS A 116 18.34 7.47 -5.69
C CYS A 116 19.60 7.21 -4.86
N ILE A 117 20.39 6.23 -5.23
CA ILE A 117 21.60 5.81 -4.52
C ILE A 117 22.78 5.91 -5.48
N ASP A 118 23.74 6.78 -5.17
CA ASP A 118 24.96 6.99 -5.98
C ASP A 118 26.24 6.52 -5.27
N LYS A 119 26.17 6.28 -3.95
CA LYS A 119 27.32 5.91 -3.12
C LYS A 119 27.08 4.64 -2.32
N ALA A 120 28.16 3.89 -2.09
CA ALA A 120 28.10 2.71 -1.24
C ALA A 120 27.71 3.03 0.22
N GLU A 121 28.00 4.24 0.68
CA GLU A 121 27.62 4.73 2.02
C GLU A 121 26.11 4.84 2.20
N ASP A 122 25.36 5.05 1.11
CA ASP A 122 23.90 5.22 1.14
C ASP A 122 23.12 3.88 1.11
N VAL A 123 23.83 2.76 1.02
CA VAL A 123 23.21 1.41 1.08
C VAL A 123 22.42 1.21 2.38
N ASP A 124 22.86 1.79 3.49
CA ASP A 124 22.14 1.72 4.75
C ASP A 124 20.82 2.50 4.72
N THR A 125 20.75 3.59 3.96
CA THR A 125 19.51 4.33 3.71
C THR A 125 18.52 3.47 2.93
N ALA A 126 19.00 2.78 1.89
CA ALA A 126 18.17 1.82 1.14
C ALA A 126 17.64 0.71 2.07
N ARG A 127 18.50 0.14 2.93
CA ARG A 127 18.10 -0.87 3.92
C ARG A 127 17.02 -0.34 4.86
N GLN A 128 17.18 0.88 5.35
CA GLN A 128 16.20 1.51 6.25
C GLN A 128 14.86 1.75 5.55
N LEU A 129 14.88 2.17 4.27
CA LEU A 129 13.67 2.33 3.48
C LEU A 129 12.94 1.00 3.25
N LEU A 130 13.67 -0.10 2.99
CA LEU A 130 13.09 -1.43 2.87
C LEU A 130 12.42 -1.89 4.17
N ARG A 131 13.03 -1.63 5.32
CA ARG A 131 12.43 -1.89 6.63
C ARG A 131 11.18 -1.04 6.87
N ALA A 132 11.21 0.23 6.45
CA ALA A 132 10.04 1.10 6.50
C ALA A 132 8.89 0.52 5.65
N HIS A 133 9.19 0.04 4.46
CA HIS A 133 8.20 -0.58 3.58
C HIS A 133 7.58 -1.84 4.21
N GLU A 134 8.36 -2.71 4.84
CA GLU A 134 7.82 -3.87 5.56
C GLU A 134 6.92 -3.46 6.73
N TYR A 135 7.31 -2.43 7.47
CA TYR A 135 6.48 -1.85 8.52
C TYR A 135 5.16 -1.31 7.97
N TRP A 136 5.20 -0.57 6.85
CA TRP A 136 3.99 -0.04 6.19
C TRP A 136 3.06 -1.15 5.74
N ARG A 137 3.59 -2.22 5.15
CA ARG A 137 2.77 -3.38 4.74
C ARG A 137 2.01 -4.00 5.90
N ILE A 138 2.63 -4.14 7.07
CA ILE A 138 1.95 -4.66 8.27
C ILE A 138 0.86 -3.69 8.75
N LYS A 139 1.06 -2.39 8.52
CA LYS A 139 0.06 -1.35 8.80
C LYS A 139 -0.94 -1.14 7.66
N GLN A 140 -0.95 -2.02 6.65
CA GLN A 140 -1.84 -1.98 5.49
C GLN A 140 -1.69 -0.73 4.62
N LEU A 141 -0.55 -0.07 4.67
CA LEU A 141 -0.17 0.97 3.72
C LEU A 141 0.57 0.32 2.56
N SER A 142 -0.04 0.37 1.38
CA SER A 142 0.55 -0.12 0.14
C SER A 142 1.23 1.03 -0.60
N ALA A 143 2.50 0.84 -0.94
CA ALA A 143 3.30 1.75 -1.75
C ALA A 143 4.33 0.94 -2.54
N ASP A 144 4.71 1.41 -3.72
CA ASP A 144 5.84 0.87 -4.46
C ASP A 144 7.12 1.57 -4.02
N VAL A 145 8.15 0.80 -3.68
CA VAL A 145 9.48 1.33 -3.35
C VAL A 145 10.42 0.99 -4.49
N ILE A 146 10.99 2.03 -5.08
CA ILE A 146 11.95 1.93 -6.19
C ILE A 146 13.30 2.44 -5.70
N ILE A 147 14.33 1.63 -5.86
CA ILE A 147 15.72 2.03 -5.58
C ILE A 147 16.43 2.14 -6.91
N LEU A 148 16.80 3.36 -7.27
CA LEU A 148 17.54 3.66 -8.49
C LEU A 148 19.02 3.79 -8.15
N ASN A 149 19.85 2.99 -8.80
CA ASN A 149 21.30 3.11 -8.75
C ASN A 149 21.74 4.15 -9.78
N GLU A 150 22.18 5.31 -9.32
CA GLU A 150 22.67 6.39 -10.19
C GLU A 150 24.19 6.35 -10.39
N LYS A 151 24.89 5.36 -9.83
CA LYS A 151 26.31 5.20 -10.04
C LYS A 151 26.57 4.76 -11.48
N PRO A 152 27.40 5.47 -12.26
CA PRO A 152 27.75 5.06 -13.62
C PRO A 152 28.29 3.64 -13.62
N ALA A 153 27.92 2.84 -14.62
CA ALA A 153 28.39 1.49 -14.79
C ALA A 153 29.94 1.48 -14.81
N SER A 154 30.55 1.03 -13.74
CA SER A 154 31.98 0.83 -13.64
C SER A 154 32.27 -0.66 -13.55
N TYR A 155 33.50 -1.05 -13.79
CA TYR A 155 33.93 -2.46 -13.75
C TYR A 155 33.75 -3.11 -12.36
N GLU A 156 33.57 -2.30 -11.31
CA GLU A 156 33.26 -2.74 -9.95
C GLU A 156 31.76 -2.56 -9.68
N GLN A 157 31.01 -3.64 -9.86
CA GLN A 157 29.56 -3.70 -9.61
C GLN A 157 29.20 -3.86 -8.12
N ASP A 158 30.07 -3.44 -7.20
CA ASP A 158 29.89 -3.68 -5.75
C ASP A 158 28.61 -3.04 -5.20
N LEU A 159 28.26 -1.85 -5.69
CA LEU A 159 27.03 -1.16 -5.25
C LEU A 159 25.77 -1.89 -5.75
N GLN A 160 25.75 -2.23 -7.03
CA GLN A 160 24.62 -2.96 -7.64
C GLN A 160 24.40 -4.30 -6.94
N GLY A 161 25.48 -5.09 -6.76
CA GLY A 161 25.39 -6.36 -6.05
C GLY A 161 24.92 -6.23 -4.60
N SER A 162 25.32 -5.14 -3.91
CA SER A 162 24.86 -4.86 -2.54
C SER A 162 23.37 -4.51 -2.49
N LEU A 163 22.87 -3.71 -3.44
CA LEU A 163 21.45 -3.38 -3.55
C LEU A 163 20.62 -4.60 -3.94
N GLU A 164 21.12 -5.43 -4.88
CA GLU A 164 20.46 -6.70 -5.26
C GLU A 164 20.35 -7.67 -4.10
N ALA A 165 21.41 -7.81 -3.30
CA ALA A 165 21.39 -8.65 -2.12
C ALA A 165 20.38 -8.16 -1.07
N LEU A 166 20.27 -6.83 -0.88
CA LEU A 166 19.29 -6.24 0.02
C LEU A 166 17.86 -6.53 -0.42
N VAL A 167 17.55 -6.33 -1.70
CA VAL A 167 16.21 -6.53 -2.24
C VAL A 167 15.87 -8.02 -2.34
N GLY A 168 16.84 -8.89 -2.67
CA GLY A 168 16.65 -10.33 -2.70
C GLY A 168 16.33 -10.94 -1.32
N GLY A 169 16.79 -10.32 -0.24
CA GLY A 169 16.40 -10.64 1.14
C GLY A 169 15.04 -10.10 1.56
N SER A 170 14.52 -9.12 0.84
CA SER A 170 13.17 -8.57 1.03
C SER A 170 12.24 -9.10 -0.07
N ARG A 171 10.92 -9.11 0.16
CA ARG A 171 9.93 -9.57 -0.84
C ARG A 171 9.69 -8.54 -1.96
N LEU A 172 10.66 -7.67 -2.22
CA LEU A 172 10.60 -6.59 -3.20
C LEU A 172 11.20 -7.01 -4.54
N ARG A 173 10.78 -6.38 -5.63
CA ARG A 173 11.39 -6.54 -6.95
C ARG A 173 12.37 -5.42 -7.22
N LEU A 174 13.55 -5.77 -7.74
CA LEU A 174 14.48 -4.83 -8.35
C LEU A 174 13.98 -4.47 -9.75
N VAL A 175 14.04 -3.18 -10.07
CA VAL A 175 13.95 -2.71 -11.45
C VAL A 175 15.39 -2.65 -11.98
N PRO A 176 15.75 -3.41 -13.02
CA PRO A 176 17.07 -3.30 -13.61
C PRO A 176 17.25 -1.92 -14.25
N ASP A 177 18.52 -1.52 -14.32
CA ASP A 177 19.01 -0.23 -14.81
C ASP A 177 18.28 0.24 -16.07
N ILE A 178 17.85 1.49 -16.07
CA ILE A 178 17.28 2.17 -17.22
C ILE A 178 18.47 2.74 -17.99
N ALA A 179 19.01 1.96 -18.94
CA ALA A 179 20.03 2.42 -19.88
C ALA A 179 19.42 3.25 -21.00
#